data_cbc140bc5ae3728ca72948d578a1f579
#
_entry.id   cbc140bc5ae3728ca72948d578a1f579
#
_cell.length_a   1.000
_cell.length_b   1.000
_cell.length_c   1.000
_cell.angle_alpha   90.00
_cell.angle_beta   90.00
_cell.angle_gamma   90.00
#
_symmetry.space_group_name_H-M   'P 1'
#
loop_
_entity.id
_entity.type
_entity.pdbx_description
1 polymer ?
#
loop_
_entity_poly.entity_id
_entity_poly.type
_entity_poly.pdbx_seq_one_letter_code
_entity_poly.pdbx_strand_id
1 'polypeptide(L)'
;MKKTILALAAILVALTASNNITLMAQKKITQTAGRNVLGEFAPKFAELNDDVLFGEAVWNDSTLSLHDHSMVTISILLGKGMVDSSFRSHLEMGKKHGITRKEIAALLTQAAFYAGWPNAWAGFRMAREVWADDDAATEKERFQQEMIFPIGEPNTAYARYFIGNSYLAPISKEQIPFNNVTFEPRCRNNWHIHHATKGGGQMLVCVAGKGWYQEEGKPAVQMLPGDVIHIPANVKHWHGAAADSWFAHLAFEIPGENTSNEWLEPVTDEEYDKLLQDKAN
;
A
#
# COMPACT_ATOMS: atom_id res chain seq x y z
N MET A 1 60.25 10.51 44.27
CA MET A 1 59.27 11.16 43.39
C MET A 1 58.99 10.21 42.23
N LYS A 2 57.98 9.40 42.37
CA LYS A 2 57.60 8.39 41.34
C LYS A 2 56.38 8.95 40.54
N LYS A 3 56.56 9.15 39.25
CA LYS A 3 55.49 9.54 38.32
C LYS A 3 54.75 8.29 37.93
N THR A 4 53.45 8.20 38.28
CA THR A 4 52.52 7.14 37.88
C THR A 4 51.92 7.54 36.60
N ILE A 5 52.17 6.79 35.51
CA ILE A 5 51.54 6.92 34.21
C ILE A 5 50.27 6.08 34.26
N LEU A 6 49.12 6.73 34.20
CA LEU A 6 47.82 6.06 33.98
C LEU A 6 47.67 5.76 32.48
N ALA A 7 47.68 4.49 32.12
CA ALA A 7 47.32 4.04 30.79
C ALA A 7 45.78 3.92 30.70
N LEU A 8 45.14 4.77 29.89
CA LEU A 8 43.75 4.61 29.50
C LEU A 8 43.64 3.49 28.44
N ALA A 9 43.13 2.35 28.82
CA ALA A 9 42.74 1.31 27.89
C ALA A 9 41.38 1.69 27.31
N ALA A 10 41.36 2.15 26.05
CA ALA A 10 40.14 2.33 25.29
C ALA A 10 39.62 0.94 24.85
N ILE A 11 38.57 0.46 25.50
CA ILE A 11 37.83 -0.73 25.04
C ILE A 11 37.00 -0.34 23.83
N LEU A 12 37.49 -0.70 22.66
CA LEU A 12 36.73 -0.61 21.41
C LEU A 12 35.74 -1.78 21.39
N VAL A 13 34.49 -1.53 21.83
CA VAL A 13 33.40 -2.47 21.64
C VAL A 13 32.98 -2.36 20.19
N ALA A 14 33.50 -3.25 19.35
CA ALA A 14 32.95 -3.45 18.01
C ALA A 14 31.54 -4.06 18.14
N LEU A 15 30.51 -3.22 18.00
CA LEU A 15 29.16 -3.71 17.75
C LEU A 15 29.15 -4.36 16.36
N THR A 16 29.38 -5.64 16.29
CA THR A 16 28.96 -6.45 15.14
C THR A 16 27.44 -6.51 15.19
N ALA A 17 26.79 -5.59 14.47
CA ALA A 17 25.40 -5.76 14.11
C ALA A 17 25.33 -7.02 13.23
N SER A 18 25.05 -8.15 13.88
CA SER A 18 24.62 -9.36 13.17
C SER A 18 23.28 -9.01 12.53
N ASN A 19 23.33 -8.64 11.26
CA ASN A 19 22.15 -8.65 10.41
C ASN A 19 21.70 -10.12 10.34
N ASN A 20 20.90 -10.54 11.31
CA ASN A 20 20.06 -11.71 11.19
C ASN A 20 19.00 -11.38 10.13
N ILE A 21 19.41 -11.42 8.86
CA ILE A 21 18.47 -11.64 7.77
C ILE A 21 17.94 -13.04 8.07
N THR A 22 16.77 -13.10 8.71
CA THR A 22 15.98 -14.33 8.77
C THR A 22 15.69 -14.68 7.34
N LEU A 23 16.47 -15.64 6.78
CA LEU A 23 16.23 -16.18 5.47
C LEU A 23 14.87 -16.87 5.59
N MET A 24 13.80 -16.15 5.26
CA MET A 24 12.46 -16.74 5.14
C MET A 24 12.62 -17.86 4.16
N ALA A 25 12.36 -19.10 4.61
CA ALA A 25 12.46 -20.26 3.73
C ALA A 25 11.65 -19.99 2.47
N GLN A 26 12.34 -19.93 1.34
CA GLN A 26 11.71 -19.65 0.05
C GLN A 26 10.61 -20.69 -0.18
N LYS A 27 9.37 -20.23 -0.41
CA LYS A 27 8.25 -21.11 -0.68
C LYS A 27 8.51 -21.86 -1.97
N LYS A 28 8.68 -23.20 -1.90
CA LYS A 28 8.89 -24.02 -3.08
C LYS A 28 7.71 -23.94 -4.02
N ILE A 29 8.00 -23.85 -5.32
CA ILE A 29 6.99 -23.99 -6.36
C ILE A 29 6.80 -25.47 -6.70
N THR A 30 5.55 -25.83 -6.98
CA THR A 30 5.17 -27.12 -7.53
C THR A 30 4.39 -26.88 -8.81
N GLN A 31 4.79 -27.54 -9.88
CA GLN A 31 4.13 -27.46 -11.18
C GLN A 31 3.68 -28.84 -11.63
N THR A 32 2.49 -28.89 -12.19
CA THR A 32 1.89 -30.11 -12.75
C THR A 32 1.36 -29.91 -14.17
N ALA A 33 1.64 -28.76 -14.77
CA ALA A 33 1.14 -28.40 -16.09
C ALA A 33 1.64 -29.36 -17.18
N GLY A 34 2.88 -29.83 -17.06
CA GLY A 34 3.44 -30.82 -18.00
C GLY A 34 2.61 -32.07 -18.02
N ARG A 35 2.33 -32.65 -16.85
CA ARG A 35 1.52 -33.90 -16.74
C ARG A 35 0.08 -33.66 -17.16
N ASN A 36 -0.51 -32.57 -16.77
CA ASN A 36 -1.91 -32.27 -17.06
C ASN A 36 -2.18 -32.06 -18.54
N VAL A 37 -1.24 -31.47 -19.28
CA VAL A 37 -1.42 -31.10 -20.68
C VAL A 37 -0.83 -32.14 -21.64
N LEU A 38 0.33 -32.70 -21.30
CA LEU A 38 1.11 -33.54 -22.20
C LEU A 38 1.45 -34.94 -21.63
N GLY A 39 0.96 -35.25 -20.42
CA GLY A 39 1.37 -36.49 -19.72
C GLY A 39 1.12 -37.78 -20.51
N GLU A 40 0.02 -37.86 -21.24
CA GLU A 40 -0.29 -39.01 -22.11
C GLU A 40 0.51 -39.00 -23.45
N PHE A 41 0.68 -37.79 -24.00
CA PHE A 41 1.33 -37.61 -25.32
C PHE A 41 2.86 -37.64 -25.22
N ALA A 42 3.43 -36.99 -24.21
CA ALA A 42 4.87 -36.84 -24.03
C ALA A 42 5.27 -36.99 -22.56
N PRO A 43 5.13 -38.19 -21.96
CA PRO A 43 5.32 -38.43 -20.52
C PRO A 43 6.72 -38.03 -20.03
N LYS A 44 7.77 -38.26 -20.83
CA LYS A 44 9.13 -37.89 -20.45
C LYS A 44 9.34 -36.37 -20.44
N PHE A 45 8.73 -35.67 -21.38
CA PHE A 45 8.75 -34.19 -21.37
C PHE A 45 8.01 -33.63 -20.14
N ALA A 46 6.84 -34.19 -19.82
CA ALA A 46 6.04 -33.78 -18.66
C ALA A 46 6.81 -34.01 -17.35
N GLU A 47 7.48 -35.13 -17.18
CA GLU A 47 8.37 -35.43 -16.05
C GLU A 47 9.50 -34.40 -15.94
N LEU A 48 10.21 -34.14 -17.04
CA LEU A 48 11.33 -33.20 -17.05
C LEU A 48 10.84 -31.73 -16.73
N ASN A 49 9.68 -31.37 -17.24
CA ASN A 49 9.10 -30.07 -16.96
C ASN A 49 8.72 -29.94 -15.48
N ASP A 50 7.97 -30.90 -14.94
CA ASP A 50 7.37 -30.77 -13.62
C ASP A 50 8.37 -31.07 -12.49
N ASP A 51 9.22 -32.10 -12.66
CA ASP A 51 10.09 -32.59 -11.58
C ASP A 51 11.52 -32.06 -11.66
N VAL A 52 12.02 -31.72 -12.85
CA VAL A 52 13.39 -31.21 -13.02
C VAL A 52 13.39 -29.71 -13.15
N LEU A 53 12.69 -29.16 -14.15
CA LEU A 53 12.69 -27.73 -14.37
C LEU A 53 12.03 -26.98 -13.19
N PHE A 54 10.79 -27.34 -12.83
CA PHE A 54 10.05 -26.77 -11.71
C PHE A 54 10.24 -27.51 -10.39
N GLY A 55 11.13 -28.53 -10.37
CA GLY A 55 11.54 -29.27 -9.18
C GLY A 55 12.76 -28.64 -8.50
N GLU A 56 13.48 -29.47 -7.73
CA GLU A 56 14.63 -29.03 -6.92
C GLU A 56 15.84 -28.58 -7.77
N ALA A 57 15.93 -29.05 -9.03
CA ALA A 57 17.14 -28.88 -9.81
C ALA A 57 17.30 -27.47 -10.42
N VAL A 58 16.21 -26.73 -10.69
CA VAL A 58 16.27 -25.41 -11.31
C VAL A 58 15.49 -24.36 -10.53
N TRP A 59 14.15 -24.38 -10.60
CA TRP A 59 13.35 -23.31 -10.00
C TRP A 59 13.34 -23.29 -8.47
N ASN A 60 13.59 -24.41 -7.82
CA ASN A 60 13.69 -24.51 -6.36
C ASN A 60 15.14 -24.58 -5.86
N ASP A 61 16.13 -24.38 -6.73
CA ASP A 61 17.52 -24.17 -6.30
C ASP A 61 17.61 -22.81 -5.59
N SER A 62 18.04 -22.84 -4.33
CA SER A 62 18.08 -21.65 -3.48
C SER A 62 19.22 -20.66 -3.82
N THR A 63 20.06 -20.98 -4.81
CA THR A 63 21.13 -20.09 -5.29
C THR A 63 20.57 -18.81 -5.91
N LEU A 64 19.42 -18.90 -6.59
CA LEU A 64 18.65 -17.76 -7.06
C LEU A 64 17.30 -17.70 -6.35
N SER A 65 16.83 -16.51 -6.05
CA SER A 65 15.48 -16.31 -5.54
C SER A 65 14.43 -16.61 -6.64
N LEU A 66 13.19 -16.93 -6.27
CA LEU A 66 12.10 -17.07 -7.24
C LEU A 66 11.86 -15.79 -8.05
N HIS A 67 12.10 -14.64 -7.42
CA HIS A 67 12.09 -13.34 -8.06
C HIS A 67 13.13 -13.28 -9.19
N ASP A 68 14.38 -13.66 -8.90
CA ASP A 68 15.48 -13.60 -9.88
C ASP A 68 15.31 -14.61 -11.00
N HIS A 69 14.86 -15.84 -10.68
CA HIS A 69 14.48 -16.83 -11.70
C HIS A 69 13.44 -16.25 -12.67
N SER A 70 12.43 -15.57 -12.16
CA SER A 70 11.39 -14.94 -12.99
C SER A 70 11.94 -13.81 -13.84
N MET A 71 12.79 -12.93 -13.26
CA MET A 71 13.46 -11.85 -14.01
C MET A 71 14.29 -12.38 -15.17
N VAL A 72 15.08 -13.42 -14.93
CA VAL A 72 15.90 -14.07 -15.96
C VAL A 72 15.02 -14.70 -17.04
N THR A 73 14.00 -15.46 -16.67
CA THR A 73 13.12 -16.14 -17.63
C THR A 73 12.37 -15.16 -18.52
N ILE A 74 11.79 -14.11 -17.93
CA ILE A 74 11.09 -13.05 -18.66
C ILE A 74 12.04 -12.38 -19.64
N SER A 75 13.28 -12.06 -19.23
CA SER A 75 14.29 -11.44 -20.08
C SER A 75 14.67 -12.32 -21.27
N ILE A 76 14.85 -13.63 -21.04
CA ILE A 76 15.18 -14.59 -22.09
C ILE A 76 14.05 -14.73 -23.10
N LEU A 77 12.79 -14.87 -22.63
CA LEU A 77 11.62 -15.00 -23.51
C LEU A 77 11.45 -13.74 -24.37
N LEU A 78 11.57 -12.56 -23.77
CA LEU A 78 11.52 -11.30 -24.50
C LEU A 78 12.63 -11.21 -25.56
N GLY A 79 13.87 -11.58 -25.17
CA GLY A 79 15.03 -11.55 -26.08
C GLY A 79 14.87 -12.49 -27.26
N LYS A 80 14.17 -13.63 -27.07
CA LYS A 80 13.83 -14.58 -28.15
C LYS A 80 12.63 -14.14 -29.01
N GLY A 81 11.97 -13.04 -28.67
CA GLY A 81 10.74 -12.60 -29.33
C GLY A 81 9.51 -13.46 -29.02
N MET A 82 9.57 -14.29 -27.99
CA MET A 82 8.47 -15.12 -27.52
C MET A 82 7.54 -14.31 -26.62
N VAL A 83 6.71 -13.48 -27.24
CA VAL A 83 5.78 -12.57 -26.55
C VAL A 83 4.34 -13.06 -26.80
N ASP A 84 4.05 -14.25 -26.32
CA ASP A 84 2.80 -14.97 -26.46
C ASP A 84 2.18 -15.29 -25.07
N SER A 85 1.27 -16.27 -25.03
CA SER A 85 0.64 -16.73 -23.79
C SER A 85 1.64 -17.29 -22.77
N SER A 86 2.75 -17.89 -23.24
CA SER A 86 3.81 -18.36 -22.35
C SER A 86 4.50 -17.19 -21.66
N PHE A 87 4.80 -16.12 -22.37
CA PHE A 87 5.35 -14.89 -21.79
C PHE A 87 4.40 -14.29 -20.75
N ARG A 88 3.10 -14.24 -21.05
CA ARG A 88 2.08 -13.78 -20.09
C ARG A 88 2.11 -14.60 -18.81
N SER A 89 2.14 -15.92 -18.92
CA SER A 89 2.21 -16.82 -17.75
C SER A 89 3.45 -16.55 -16.89
N HIS A 90 4.60 -16.26 -17.52
CA HIS A 90 5.80 -15.89 -16.79
C HIS A 90 5.76 -14.49 -16.17
N LEU A 91 5.04 -13.53 -16.76
CA LEU A 91 4.76 -12.24 -16.12
C LEU A 91 3.90 -12.42 -14.86
N GLU A 92 2.81 -13.20 -14.96
CA GLU A 92 1.91 -13.51 -13.83
C GLU A 92 2.65 -14.26 -12.71
N MET A 93 3.52 -15.19 -13.08
CA MET A 93 4.39 -15.91 -12.13
C MET A 93 5.38 -14.95 -11.47
N GLY A 94 6.01 -14.08 -12.24
CA GLY A 94 6.94 -13.07 -11.74
C GLY A 94 6.27 -12.12 -10.73
N LYS A 95 5.05 -11.67 -11.01
CA LYS A 95 4.25 -10.87 -10.07
C LYS A 95 4.03 -11.63 -8.75
N LYS A 96 3.66 -12.91 -8.80
CA LYS A 96 3.50 -13.77 -7.60
C LYS A 96 4.81 -13.98 -6.84
N HIS A 97 5.95 -13.91 -7.53
CA HIS A 97 7.28 -14.01 -6.95
C HIS A 97 7.85 -12.68 -6.46
N GLY A 98 7.03 -11.61 -6.48
CA GLY A 98 7.37 -10.33 -5.90
C GLY A 98 7.98 -9.31 -6.86
N ILE A 99 8.01 -9.58 -8.17
CA ILE A 99 8.41 -8.55 -9.15
C ILE A 99 7.41 -7.41 -9.09
N THR A 100 7.90 -6.23 -8.76
CA THR A 100 7.10 -5.02 -8.70
C THR A 100 6.88 -4.42 -10.09
N ARG A 101 5.85 -3.58 -10.22
CA ARG A 101 5.61 -2.80 -11.44
C ARG A 101 6.82 -1.96 -11.86
N LYS A 102 7.56 -1.39 -10.90
CA LYS A 102 8.77 -0.60 -11.19
C LYS A 102 9.88 -1.48 -11.77
N GLU A 103 10.08 -2.66 -11.20
CA GLU A 103 11.11 -3.59 -11.66
C GLU A 103 10.81 -4.14 -13.04
N ILE A 104 9.56 -4.59 -13.30
CA ILE A 104 9.20 -5.06 -14.65
C ILE A 104 9.30 -3.95 -15.69
N ALA A 105 8.93 -2.72 -15.36
CA ALA A 105 9.08 -1.58 -16.25
C ALA A 105 10.58 -1.29 -16.55
N ALA A 106 11.43 -1.34 -15.54
CA ALA A 106 12.88 -1.15 -15.70
C ALA A 106 13.50 -2.28 -16.53
N LEU A 107 13.14 -3.54 -16.26
CA LEU A 107 13.58 -4.72 -17.04
C LEU A 107 13.23 -4.56 -18.53
N LEU A 108 11.95 -4.31 -18.83
CA LEU A 108 11.48 -4.18 -20.21
C LEU A 108 12.12 -2.98 -20.92
N THR A 109 12.35 -1.88 -20.18
CA THR A 109 13.07 -0.70 -20.72
C THR A 109 14.50 -1.05 -21.09
N GLN A 110 15.25 -1.70 -20.20
CA GLN A 110 16.61 -2.14 -20.48
C GLN A 110 16.63 -3.14 -21.64
N ALA A 111 15.73 -4.13 -21.60
CA ALA A 111 15.64 -5.16 -22.62
C ALA A 111 15.33 -4.61 -24.03
N ALA A 112 14.67 -3.45 -24.14
CA ALA A 112 14.40 -2.82 -25.43
C ALA A 112 15.67 -2.55 -26.25
N PHE A 113 16.79 -2.26 -25.58
CA PHE A 113 18.09 -2.01 -26.23
C PHE A 113 18.80 -3.28 -26.70
N TYR A 114 18.46 -4.44 -26.12
CA TYR A 114 19.09 -5.73 -26.44
C TYR A 114 18.18 -6.68 -27.25
N ALA A 115 16.88 -6.59 -27.03
CA ALA A 115 15.86 -7.45 -27.66
C ALA A 115 15.07 -6.75 -28.79
N GLY A 116 15.27 -5.44 -28.94
CA GLY A 116 14.58 -4.59 -29.91
C GLY A 116 13.25 -4.03 -29.40
N TRP A 117 12.95 -2.82 -29.84
CA TRP A 117 11.77 -2.04 -29.44
C TRP A 117 10.44 -2.74 -29.71
N PRO A 118 10.20 -3.43 -30.86
CA PRO A 118 8.94 -4.11 -31.09
C PRO A 118 8.61 -5.17 -30.03
N ASN A 119 9.60 -5.96 -29.61
CA ASN A 119 9.43 -6.97 -28.56
C ASN A 119 9.13 -6.31 -27.21
N ALA A 120 9.86 -5.24 -26.86
CA ALA A 120 9.60 -4.50 -25.64
C ALA A 120 8.19 -3.88 -25.60
N TRP A 121 7.71 -3.30 -26.71
CA TRP A 121 6.35 -2.78 -26.82
C TRP A 121 5.29 -3.88 -26.60
N ALA A 122 5.51 -5.07 -27.19
CA ALA A 122 4.60 -6.20 -26.96
C ALA A 122 4.62 -6.65 -25.49
N GLY A 123 5.82 -6.74 -24.89
CA GLY A 123 6.00 -7.04 -23.47
C GLY A 123 5.31 -6.02 -22.56
N PHE A 124 5.47 -4.73 -22.83
CA PHE A 124 4.81 -3.67 -22.04
C PHE A 124 3.28 -3.74 -22.10
N ARG A 125 2.69 -4.07 -23.26
CA ARG A 125 1.23 -4.23 -23.34
C ARG A 125 0.74 -5.32 -22.41
N MET A 126 1.40 -6.48 -22.40
CA MET A 126 1.04 -7.58 -21.50
C MET A 126 1.33 -7.27 -20.04
N ALA A 127 2.50 -6.68 -19.74
CA ALA A 127 2.85 -6.30 -18.39
C ALA A 127 1.85 -5.31 -17.78
N ARG A 128 1.40 -4.32 -18.56
CA ARG A 128 0.38 -3.35 -18.12
C ARG A 128 -0.92 -4.03 -17.69
N GLU A 129 -1.33 -5.09 -18.37
CA GLU A 129 -2.53 -5.85 -18.00
C GLU A 129 -2.31 -6.67 -16.73
N VAL A 130 -1.15 -7.33 -16.59
CA VAL A 130 -0.82 -8.16 -15.43
C VAL A 130 -0.67 -7.31 -14.16
N TRP A 131 -0.12 -6.11 -14.26
CA TRP A 131 0.04 -5.17 -13.12
C TRP A 131 -1.02 -4.05 -13.09
N ALA A 132 -2.18 -4.25 -13.73
CA ALA A 132 -3.23 -3.23 -13.77
C ALA A 132 -3.74 -2.84 -12.37
N ASP A 133 -3.84 -3.82 -11.47
CA ASP A 133 -4.36 -3.62 -10.11
C ASP A 133 -3.34 -2.99 -9.14
N ASP A 134 -2.07 -2.87 -9.56
CA ASP A 134 -1.00 -2.37 -8.69
C ASP A 134 -1.00 -0.83 -8.57
N ASP A 135 -1.76 -0.12 -9.40
CA ASP A 135 -1.83 1.35 -9.33
C ASP A 135 -2.43 1.81 -7.99
N ALA A 136 -3.49 1.19 -7.52
CA ALA A 136 -4.11 1.50 -6.25
C ALA A 136 -3.20 1.13 -5.05
N ALA A 137 -2.56 -0.05 -5.08
CA ALA A 137 -1.59 -0.46 -4.07
C ALA A 137 -0.38 0.49 -4.06
N THR A 138 0.12 0.88 -5.24
CA THR A 138 1.27 1.80 -5.36
C THR A 138 0.95 3.20 -4.81
N GLU A 139 -0.27 3.71 -4.97
CA GLU A 139 -0.69 4.98 -4.38
C GLU A 139 -0.79 4.90 -2.86
N LYS A 140 -1.38 3.83 -2.34
CA LYS A 140 -1.45 3.58 -0.90
C LYS A 140 -0.05 3.47 -0.27
N GLU A 141 0.85 2.73 -0.91
CA GLU A 141 2.22 2.57 -0.43
C GLU A 141 3.00 3.90 -0.46
N ARG A 142 2.87 4.68 -1.51
CA ARG A 142 3.48 6.02 -1.58
C ARG A 142 2.96 6.92 -0.48
N PHE A 143 1.65 6.94 -0.28
CA PHE A 143 1.04 7.74 0.77
C PHE A 143 1.48 7.28 2.16
N GLN A 144 1.63 5.95 2.39
CA GLN A 144 2.17 5.44 3.65
C GLN A 144 3.61 5.92 3.90
N GLN A 145 4.43 6.07 2.86
CA GLN A 145 5.81 6.58 3.00
C GLN A 145 5.87 8.05 3.39
N GLU A 146 4.84 8.83 3.09
CA GLU A 146 4.73 10.24 3.46
C GLU A 146 4.22 10.43 4.89
N MET A 147 3.71 9.37 5.53
CA MET A 147 3.11 9.43 6.85
C MET A 147 4.02 8.89 7.95
N ILE A 148 3.97 9.53 9.12
CA ILE A 148 4.57 9.01 10.36
C ILE A 148 3.69 7.90 10.96
N PHE A 149 2.37 8.02 10.86
CA PHE A 149 1.41 7.08 11.40
C PHE A 149 1.01 6.02 10.36
N PRO A 150 0.72 4.77 10.78
CA PRO A 150 0.27 3.74 9.84
C PRO A 150 -1.10 4.09 9.24
N ILE A 151 -1.32 3.73 7.97
CA ILE A 151 -2.65 3.80 7.33
C ILE A 151 -3.65 2.93 8.10
N GLY A 152 -3.22 1.77 8.55
CA GLY A 152 -4.07 0.83 9.26
C GLY A 152 -4.84 -0.14 8.36
N GLU A 153 -5.80 -0.82 8.97
CA GLU A 153 -6.64 -1.82 8.30
C GLU A 153 -7.85 -1.17 7.65
N PRO A 154 -8.48 -1.83 6.64
CA PRO A 154 -9.74 -1.36 6.07
C PRO A 154 -10.78 -1.13 7.17
N ASN A 155 -11.44 0.02 7.14
CA ASN A 155 -12.40 0.47 8.14
C ASN A 155 -13.76 -0.23 7.99
N THR A 156 -13.78 -1.56 8.10
CA THR A 156 -14.96 -2.38 7.85
C THR A 156 -16.08 -2.16 8.86
N ALA A 157 -15.75 -1.88 10.12
CA ALA A 157 -16.73 -1.67 11.18
C ALA A 157 -17.64 -0.46 10.94
N TYR A 158 -17.10 0.58 10.32
CA TYR A 158 -17.81 1.83 10.05
C TYR A 158 -18.08 2.04 8.55
N ALA A 159 -17.78 1.07 7.68
CA ALA A 159 -17.86 1.22 6.22
C ALA A 159 -19.21 1.76 5.73
N ARG A 160 -20.32 1.39 6.39
CA ARG A 160 -21.69 1.88 6.07
C ARG A 160 -21.88 3.40 6.25
N TYR A 161 -20.96 4.07 6.93
CA TYR A 161 -21.00 5.51 7.20
C TYR A 161 -20.00 6.28 6.35
N PHE A 162 -19.38 5.62 5.36
CA PHE A 162 -18.40 6.22 4.47
C PHE A 162 -18.77 5.98 3.01
N ILE A 163 -18.54 6.97 2.18
CA ILE A 163 -18.56 6.84 0.72
C ILE A 163 -17.10 6.70 0.28
N GLY A 164 -16.76 5.61 -0.42
CA GLY A 164 -15.38 5.28 -0.79
C GLY A 164 -14.64 4.47 0.29
N ASN A 165 -13.35 4.24 0.07
CA ASN A 165 -12.52 3.42 0.93
C ASN A 165 -11.84 4.26 2.01
N SER A 166 -11.90 3.77 3.25
CA SER A 166 -11.19 4.36 4.39
C SER A 166 -10.49 3.28 5.20
N TYR A 167 -9.50 3.71 5.97
CA TYR A 167 -8.67 2.85 6.81
C TYR A 167 -8.59 3.42 8.21
N LEU A 168 -8.40 2.56 9.21
CA LEU A 168 -8.34 2.94 10.61
C LEU A 168 -7.14 2.28 11.29
N ALA A 169 -6.31 3.09 11.92
CA ALA A 169 -5.22 2.64 12.78
C ALA A 169 -5.42 3.19 14.19
N PRO A 170 -5.70 2.37 15.21
CA PRO A 170 -5.66 2.78 16.59
C PRO A 170 -4.21 3.16 16.98
N ILE A 171 -4.00 4.39 17.43
CA ILE A 171 -2.67 4.89 17.84
C ILE A 171 -2.54 4.87 19.35
N SER A 172 -3.56 5.29 20.08
CA SER A 172 -3.62 5.20 21.52
C SER A 172 -4.97 4.65 21.97
N LYS A 173 -4.94 3.80 23.02
CA LYS A 173 -6.15 3.26 23.67
C LYS A 173 -6.28 3.72 25.11
N GLU A 174 -5.27 4.40 25.64
CA GLU A 174 -5.17 4.82 27.03
C GLU A 174 -5.25 6.34 27.15
N GLN A 175 -5.66 6.85 28.30
CA GLN A 175 -5.85 8.26 28.63
C GLN A 175 -6.84 8.96 27.67
N ILE A 176 -6.38 9.40 26.50
CA ILE A 176 -7.20 9.94 25.44
C ILE A 176 -7.05 9.00 24.22
N PRO A 177 -8.02 8.14 23.97
CA PRO A 177 -8.00 7.27 22.80
C PRO A 177 -8.07 8.11 21.51
N PHE A 178 -7.24 7.76 20.53
CA PHE A 178 -7.32 8.37 19.22
C PHE A 178 -6.83 7.42 18.13
N ASN A 179 -7.32 7.67 16.93
CA ASN A 179 -7.04 6.87 15.76
C ASN A 179 -6.44 7.73 14.66
N ASN A 180 -5.59 7.16 13.81
CA ASN A 180 -5.34 7.69 12.50
C ASN A 180 -6.41 7.17 11.55
N VAL A 181 -7.18 8.08 10.94
CA VAL A 181 -8.22 7.77 9.95
C VAL A 181 -7.70 8.21 8.60
N THR A 182 -7.61 7.28 7.66
CA THR A 182 -7.10 7.51 6.32
C THR A 182 -8.18 7.29 5.27
N PHE A 183 -8.25 8.19 4.32
CA PHE A 183 -9.25 8.23 3.25
C PHE A 183 -8.58 8.18 1.89
N GLU A 184 -9.07 7.34 1.00
CA GLU A 184 -8.72 7.42 -0.42
C GLU A 184 -9.31 8.70 -1.07
N PRO A 185 -8.80 9.14 -2.23
CA PRO A 185 -9.36 10.28 -2.95
C PRO A 185 -10.89 10.19 -3.08
N ARG A 186 -11.59 11.30 -2.82
CA ARG A 186 -13.06 11.43 -2.78
C ARG A 186 -13.76 10.70 -1.64
N CYS A 187 -13.07 9.87 -0.85
CA CYS A 187 -13.69 9.21 0.29
C CYS A 187 -14.06 10.23 1.37
N ARG A 188 -15.24 10.11 1.92
CA ARG A 188 -15.79 10.98 2.98
C ARG A 188 -16.73 10.20 3.88
N ASN A 189 -16.84 10.63 5.14
CA ASN A 189 -17.84 10.09 6.03
C ASN A 189 -19.18 10.82 5.87
N ASN A 190 -20.22 10.21 6.43
CA ASN A 190 -21.54 10.81 6.53
C ASN A 190 -21.51 12.03 7.44
N TRP A 191 -22.53 12.89 7.34
CA TRP A 191 -22.86 13.84 8.38
C TRP A 191 -22.99 13.11 9.71
N HIS A 192 -22.43 13.66 10.78
CA HIS A 192 -22.49 13.08 12.10
C HIS A 192 -22.33 14.10 13.21
N ILE A 193 -22.66 13.70 14.43
CA ILE A 193 -22.62 14.55 15.63
C ILE A 193 -21.95 13.78 16.76
N HIS A 194 -21.01 14.41 17.45
CA HIS A 194 -20.48 13.97 18.73
C HIS A 194 -21.26 14.67 19.85
N HIS A 195 -22.24 14.00 20.43
CA HIS A 195 -23.06 14.53 21.49
C HIS A 195 -22.33 14.54 22.84
N ALA A 196 -22.57 15.56 23.64
CA ALA A 196 -22.23 15.60 25.04
C ALA A 196 -23.10 16.65 25.78
N THR A 197 -23.32 16.46 27.08
CA THR A 197 -23.99 17.44 27.93
C THR A 197 -23.03 18.47 28.53
N LYS A 198 -21.73 18.10 28.62
CA LYS A 198 -20.65 18.99 29.04
C LYS A 198 -19.33 18.48 28.53
N GLY A 199 -18.43 19.37 28.07
CA GLY A 199 -17.21 18.99 27.34
C GLY A 199 -17.55 18.26 26.05
N GLY A 200 -16.78 17.23 25.68
CA GLY A 200 -17.04 16.42 24.49
C GLY A 200 -16.70 17.10 23.19
N GLY A 201 -17.16 16.52 22.11
CA GLY A 201 -16.82 16.92 20.76
C GLY A 201 -15.64 16.11 20.17
N GLN A 202 -15.07 16.62 19.10
CA GLN A 202 -13.96 15.95 18.40
C GLN A 202 -12.85 16.96 18.08
N MET A 203 -11.61 16.48 18.02
CA MET A 203 -10.50 17.24 17.47
C MET A 203 -9.85 16.44 16.34
N LEU A 204 -9.61 17.11 15.21
CA LEU A 204 -8.90 16.52 14.07
C LEU A 204 -7.55 17.21 13.91
N VAL A 205 -6.50 16.43 13.67
CA VAL A 205 -5.17 16.94 13.32
C VAL A 205 -4.78 16.32 11.99
N CYS A 206 -4.70 17.12 10.93
CA CYS A 206 -4.26 16.64 9.63
C CYS A 206 -2.77 16.25 9.70
N VAL A 207 -2.44 15.02 9.27
CA VAL A 207 -1.07 14.49 9.32
C VAL A 207 -0.50 14.17 7.95
N ALA A 208 -1.34 14.00 6.92
CA ALA A 208 -0.87 13.79 5.55
C ALA A 208 -1.97 14.09 4.51
N GLY A 209 -1.54 14.43 3.30
CA GLY A 209 -2.42 14.65 2.16
C GLY A 209 -3.27 15.91 2.28
N LYS A 210 -4.46 15.89 1.66
CA LYS A 210 -5.37 17.03 1.57
C LYS A 210 -6.81 16.58 1.74
N GLY A 211 -7.54 17.22 2.62
CA GLY A 211 -8.94 16.90 2.91
C GLY A 211 -9.81 18.10 3.16
N TRP A 212 -11.03 17.81 3.58
CA TRP A 212 -12.07 18.79 3.87
C TRP A 212 -12.71 18.49 5.23
N TYR A 213 -13.10 19.55 5.90
CA TYR A 213 -14.03 19.57 7.02
C TYR A 213 -15.15 20.55 6.73
N GLN A 214 -16.38 20.19 7.06
CA GLN A 214 -17.51 21.11 6.95
C GLN A 214 -18.47 20.93 8.12
N GLU A 215 -18.84 22.05 8.74
CA GLU A 215 -19.93 22.17 9.69
C GLU A 215 -21.21 22.53 8.93
N GLU A 216 -22.35 22.00 9.36
CA GLU A 216 -23.65 22.28 8.72
C GLU A 216 -23.93 23.78 8.66
N GLY A 217 -24.32 24.25 7.49
CA GLY A 217 -24.60 25.67 7.23
C GLY A 217 -23.38 26.57 7.08
N LYS A 218 -22.15 26.02 7.14
CA LYS A 218 -20.92 26.78 6.93
C LYS A 218 -20.19 26.34 5.67
N PRO A 219 -19.32 27.21 5.09
CA PRO A 219 -18.42 26.79 4.03
C PRO A 219 -17.47 25.68 4.48
N ALA A 220 -17.12 24.77 3.57
CA ALA A 220 -16.11 23.77 3.85
C ALA A 220 -14.71 24.39 4.00
N VAL A 221 -13.95 23.86 4.95
CA VAL A 221 -12.57 24.26 5.24
C VAL A 221 -11.63 23.18 4.71
N GLN A 222 -10.64 23.58 3.93
CA GLN A 222 -9.57 22.69 3.49
C GLN A 222 -8.65 22.39 4.67
N MET A 223 -8.21 21.12 4.78
CA MET A 223 -7.24 20.66 5.76
C MET A 223 -5.95 20.20 5.06
N LEU A 224 -4.83 20.72 5.51
CA LEU A 224 -3.47 20.38 5.11
C LEU A 224 -2.67 19.88 6.33
N PRO A 225 -1.55 19.17 6.14
CA PRO A 225 -0.71 18.69 7.24
C PRO A 225 -0.33 19.82 8.21
N GLY A 226 -0.63 19.60 9.49
CA GLY A 226 -0.44 20.58 10.56
C GLY A 226 -1.72 21.34 10.96
N ASP A 227 -2.77 21.31 10.15
CA ASP A 227 -4.04 21.94 10.51
C ASP A 227 -4.75 21.18 11.63
N VAL A 228 -5.35 21.95 12.55
CA VAL A 228 -6.11 21.43 13.68
C VAL A 228 -7.53 21.99 13.63
N ILE A 229 -8.52 21.12 13.64
CA ILE A 229 -9.94 21.49 13.72
C ILE A 229 -10.48 21.11 15.09
N HIS A 230 -11.02 22.08 15.79
CA HIS A 230 -11.73 21.88 17.05
C HIS A 230 -13.23 21.86 16.77
N ILE A 231 -13.86 20.72 16.99
CA ILE A 231 -15.28 20.50 16.75
C ILE A 231 -15.99 20.40 18.10
N PRO A 232 -16.77 21.43 18.51
CA PRO A 232 -17.52 21.39 19.74
C PRO A 232 -18.54 20.23 19.75
N ALA A 233 -18.91 19.77 20.95
CA ALA A 233 -20.00 18.83 21.09
C ALA A 233 -21.29 19.37 20.46
N ASN A 234 -22.11 18.47 19.94
CA ASN A 234 -23.41 18.74 19.32
C ASN A 234 -23.36 19.52 18.00
N VAL A 235 -22.19 19.62 17.38
CA VAL A 235 -22.04 20.22 16.05
C VAL A 235 -22.17 19.15 14.98
N LYS A 236 -23.10 19.31 14.04
CA LYS A 236 -23.25 18.44 12.88
C LYS A 236 -22.18 18.79 11.85
N HIS A 237 -21.40 17.80 11.45
CA HIS A 237 -20.27 18.00 10.54
C HIS A 237 -19.93 16.73 9.76
N TRP A 238 -19.08 16.88 8.77
CA TRP A 238 -18.43 15.79 8.06
C TRP A 238 -16.99 16.16 7.70
N HIS A 239 -16.17 15.13 7.38
CA HIS A 239 -14.82 15.30 6.86
C HIS A 239 -14.46 14.18 5.87
N GLY A 240 -13.47 14.42 5.02
CA GLY A 240 -13.07 13.47 3.99
C GLY A 240 -11.92 13.98 3.13
N ALA A 241 -11.43 13.12 2.24
CA ALA A 241 -10.34 13.41 1.33
C ALA A 241 -10.75 14.41 0.23
N ALA A 242 -9.79 15.16 -0.30
CA ALA A 242 -9.97 15.88 -1.55
C ALA A 242 -10.10 14.94 -2.74
N ALA A 243 -10.59 15.44 -3.88
CA ALA A 243 -10.86 14.61 -5.05
C ALA A 243 -9.59 14.04 -5.70
N ASP A 244 -8.46 14.71 -5.51
CA ASP A 244 -7.17 14.48 -6.13
C ASP A 244 -6.07 14.06 -5.13
N SER A 245 -6.43 13.76 -3.89
CA SER A 245 -5.45 13.46 -2.83
C SER A 245 -6.00 12.45 -1.84
N TRP A 246 -5.16 11.56 -1.40
CA TRP A 246 -5.33 10.86 -0.14
C TRP A 246 -5.34 11.88 1.01
N PHE A 247 -5.94 11.51 2.13
CA PHE A 247 -6.04 12.33 3.31
C PHE A 247 -5.95 11.50 4.57
N ALA A 248 -5.17 11.93 5.54
CA ALA A 248 -5.09 11.29 6.84
C ALA A 248 -5.12 12.34 7.96
N HIS A 249 -5.88 12.04 8.99
CA HIS A 249 -5.93 12.85 10.20
C HIS A 249 -5.99 12.00 11.45
N LEU A 250 -5.46 12.49 12.55
CA LEU A 250 -5.72 11.97 13.88
C LEU A 250 -7.10 12.45 14.34
N ALA A 251 -7.91 11.50 14.80
CA ALA A 251 -9.25 11.78 15.34
C ALA A 251 -9.24 11.51 16.84
N PHE A 252 -9.42 12.56 17.62
CA PHE A 252 -9.53 12.51 19.08
C PHE A 252 -10.97 12.68 19.49
N GLU A 253 -11.49 11.77 20.31
CA GLU A 253 -12.73 12.01 21.02
C GLU A 253 -12.44 12.79 22.30
N ILE A 254 -12.98 13.98 22.40
CA ILE A 254 -12.74 14.85 23.56
C ILE A 254 -13.57 14.33 24.74
N PRO A 255 -12.97 14.16 25.92
CA PRO A 255 -13.70 13.70 27.10
C PRO A 255 -14.85 14.62 27.46
N GLY A 256 -16.00 14.02 27.77
CA GLY A 256 -17.22 14.74 28.13
C GLY A 256 -18.19 13.90 28.95
N GLU A 257 -19.28 14.54 29.40
CA GLU A 257 -20.36 13.88 30.14
C GLU A 257 -21.48 13.46 29.17
N ASN A 258 -22.00 12.22 29.32
CA ASN A 258 -23.06 11.64 28.49
C ASN A 258 -22.72 11.69 26.97
N THR A 259 -21.51 11.28 26.62
CA THR A 259 -21.05 11.27 25.23
C THR A 259 -21.70 10.17 24.41
N SER A 260 -22.05 10.47 23.15
CA SER A 260 -22.50 9.50 22.15
C SER A 260 -22.26 10.03 20.75
N ASN A 261 -22.14 9.09 19.77
CA ASN A 261 -21.98 9.45 18.37
C ASN A 261 -23.25 9.13 17.60
N GLU A 262 -23.73 10.09 16.81
CA GLU A 262 -24.88 9.95 15.94
C GLU A 262 -24.43 10.06 14.47
N TRP A 263 -24.71 9.03 13.69
CA TRP A 263 -24.46 9.00 12.25
C TRP A 263 -25.74 9.33 11.51
N LEU A 264 -25.65 10.28 10.59
CA LEU A 264 -26.75 10.86 9.85
C LEU A 264 -26.64 10.51 8.35
N GLU A 265 -27.24 11.35 7.49
CA GLU A 265 -27.30 11.17 6.05
C GLU A 265 -25.90 11.22 5.39
N PRO A 266 -25.72 10.52 4.27
CA PRO A 266 -24.51 10.64 3.47
C PRO A 266 -24.33 12.05 2.90
N VAL A 267 -23.08 12.50 2.77
CA VAL A 267 -22.73 13.66 1.95
C VAL A 267 -22.80 13.23 0.49
N THR A 268 -23.75 13.74 -0.26
CA THR A 268 -23.99 13.35 -1.66
C THR A 268 -22.82 13.76 -2.57
N ASP A 269 -22.72 13.14 -3.75
CA ASP A 269 -21.73 13.55 -4.75
C ASP A 269 -21.96 14.99 -5.20
N GLU A 270 -23.25 15.42 -5.29
CA GLU A 270 -23.61 16.78 -5.67
C GLU A 270 -23.16 17.83 -4.63
N GLU A 271 -23.28 17.52 -3.35
CA GLU A 271 -22.78 18.39 -2.27
C GLU A 271 -21.25 18.45 -2.27
N TYR A 272 -20.61 17.30 -2.42
CA TYR A 272 -19.16 17.19 -2.44
C TYR A 272 -18.56 17.92 -3.67
N ASP A 273 -19.15 17.77 -4.86
CA ASP A 273 -18.64 18.38 -6.10
C ASP A 273 -18.75 19.90 -6.13
N LYS A 274 -19.64 20.50 -5.32
CA LYS A 274 -19.66 21.98 -5.13
C LYS A 274 -18.32 22.51 -4.61
N LEU A 275 -17.61 21.73 -3.77
CA LEU A 275 -16.29 22.12 -3.27
C LEU A 275 -15.23 22.27 -4.36
N LEU A 276 -15.43 21.60 -5.50
CA LEU A 276 -14.52 21.65 -6.64
C LEU A 276 -14.76 22.88 -7.52
N GLN A 277 -15.98 23.42 -7.50
CA GLN A 277 -16.39 24.57 -8.33
C GLN A 277 -15.98 25.89 -7.68
N ASP A 278 -15.99 26.01 -6.37
CA ASP A 278 -15.64 27.23 -5.63
C ASP A 278 -14.15 27.62 -5.74
N LYS A 279 -13.29 26.74 -6.29
CA LYS A 279 -11.88 27.02 -6.55
C LYS A 279 -11.58 27.52 -7.97
N ALA A 280 -12.57 27.54 -8.86
CA ALA A 280 -12.38 27.98 -10.25
C ALA A 280 -12.70 29.47 -10.46
N ASN A 281 -13.11 30.16 -9.41
CA ASN A 281 -13.31 31.63 -9.35
C ASN A 281 -12.33 32.25 -8.34
#